data_f97a320686cf4831beda6fe38eeb02f6
#
_entry.id   f97a320686cf4831beda6fe38eeb02f6
#
_cell.length_a   1.000
_cell.length_b   1.000
_cell.length_c   1.000
_cell.angle_alpha   90.00
_cell.angle_beta   90.00
_cell.angle_gamma   90.00
#
_symmetry.space_group_name_H-M   'P 1'
#
loop_
_entity.id
_entity.type
_entity.pdbx_description
1 polymer ?
#
loop_
_entity_poly.entity_id
_entity_poly.type
_entity_poly.pdbx_seq_one_letter_code
_entity_poly.pdbx_strand_id
1 'polypeptide(L)'
;MITFEDIKNNADIRTYIQCADESLAALGFTEHSFAHVTRVAETAKYILETLGYSEHEVELARIAGFMHDIGNVVNRVDHSQSGAVMAFRILDKLGMPAEDIATVVTAIGRAELQPASARKNRKR
;
A
#
# COMPACT_ATOMS: atom_id res chain seq x y z
N MET A 1 -1.77 -4.49 19.50
CA MET A 1 -1.31 -4.88 18.15
C MET A 1 -2.05 -4.11 17.09
N ILE A 2 -1.35 -3.58 16.09
CA ILE A 2 -1.97 -2.80 15.04
C ILE A 2 -2.58 -3.74 14.01
N THR A 3 -3.88 -3.57 13.73
CA THR A 3 -4.62 -4.41 12.80
C THR A 3 -4.90 -3.64 11.52
N PHE A 4 -5.33 -4.36 10.49
CA PHE A 4 -5.77 -3.73 9.26
C PHE A 4 -6.93 -2.74 9.51
N GLU A 5 -7.85 -3.08 10.41
CA GLU A 5 -8.96 -2.19 10.74
C GLU A 5 -8.48 -0.89 11.35
N ASP A 6 -7.44 -0.94 12.19
CA ASP A 6 -6.84 0.27 12.73
C ASP A 6 -6.29 1.16 11.62
N ILE A 7 -5.64 0.57 10.63
CA ILE A 7 -5.08 1.30 9.49
C ILE A 7 -6.20 1.90 8.62
N LYS A 8 -7.20 1.08 8.31
CA LYS A 8 -8.32 1.49 7.46
C LYS A 8 -9.08 2.67 8.06
N ASN A 9 -9.21 2.71 9.37
CA ASN A 9 -9.97 3.73 10.07
C ASN A 9 -9.11 4.88 10.60
N ASN A 10 -7.81 4.87 10.33
CA ASN A 10 -6.90 5.93 10.79
C ASN A 10 -7.18 7.23 10.02
N ALA A 11 -7.43 8.30 10.76
CA ALA A 11 -7.83 9.58 10.15
C ALA A 11 -6.74 10.17 9.26
N ASP A 12 -5.48 10.07 9.67
CA ASP A 12 -4.37 10.61 8.89
C ASP A 12 -4.19 9.85 7.58
N ILE A 13 -4.27 8.53 7.64
CA ILE A 13 -4.13 7.69 6.44
C ILE A 13 -5.25 7.98 5.46
N ARG A 14 -6.47 8.10 5.95
CA ARG A 14 -7.62 8.43 5.11
C ARG A 14 -7.44 9.80 4.44
N THR A 15 -6.90 10.76 5.17
CA THR A 15 -6.60 12.09 4.62
C THR A 15 -5.57 11.99 3.50
N TYR A 16 -4.49 11.24 3.71
CA TYR A 16 -3.47 11.10 2.69
C TYR A 16 -3.99 10.40 1.43
N ILE A 17 -4.84 9.39 1.61
CA ILE A 17 -5.45 8.71 0.46
C ILE A 17 -6.36 9.66 -0.31
N GLN A 18 -7.14 10.48 0.38
CA GLN A 18 -8.00 11.45 -0.26
C GLN A 18 -7.18 12.51 -1.01
N CYS A 19 -6.11 13.00 -0.40
CA CYS A 19 -5.23 13.96 -1.06
C CYS A 19 -4.54 13.37 -2.29
N ALA A 20 -4.16 12.10 -2.22
CA ALA A 20 -3.61 11.39 -3.36
C ALA A 20 -4.63 11.28 -4.50
N ASP A 21 -5.88 10.99 -4.15
CA ASP A 21 -6.97 10.91 -5.10
C ASP A 21 -7.19 12.25 -5.82
N GLU A 22 -7.18 13.34 -5.07
CA GLU A 22 -7.31 14.69 -5.62
C GLU A 22 -6.15 15.03 -6.56
N SER A 23 -4.93 14.67 -6.18
CA SER A 23 -3.74 14.88 -7.03
C SER A 23 -3.86 14.12 -8.34
N LEU A 24 -4.31 12.87 -8.28
CA LEU A 24 -4.50 12.07 -9.49
C LEU A 24 -5.62 12.63 -10.37
N ALA A 25 -6.71 13.10 -9.78
CA ALA A 25 -7.80 13.72 -10.51
C ALA A 25 -7.33 14.95 -11.28
N ALA A 26 -6.47 15.76 -10.65
CA ALA A 26 -5.89 16.95 -11.30
C ALA A 26 -5.03 16.57 -12.51
N LEU A 27 -4.49 15.36 -12.56
CA LEU A 27 -3.70 14.84 -13.68
C LEU A 27 -4.56 14.09 -14.70
N GLY A 28 -5.88 14.04 -14.51
CA GLY A 28 -6.78 13.38 -15.45
C GLY A 28 -7.12 11.94 -15.12
N PHE A 29 -6.65 11.41 -14.01
CA PHE A 29 -7.03 10.07 -13.58
C PHE A 29 -8.39 10.10 -12.90
N THR A 30 -9.22 9.09 -13.17
CA THR A 30 -10.60 9.06 -12.67
C THR A 30 -10.86 7.96 -11.64
N GLU A 31 -9.89 7.09 -11.39
CA GLU A 31 -10.05 6.02 -10.41
C GLU A 31 -10.03 6.56 -8.99
N HIS A 32 -10.95 6.07 -8.16
CA HIS A 32 -11.00 6.45 -6.75
C HIS A 32 -9.99 5.61 -5.96
N SER A 33 -8.96 6.27 -5.44
CA SER A 33 -7.86 5.60 -4.72
C SER A 33 -8.35 4.75 -3.55
N PHE A 34 -9.33 5.24 -2.78
CA PHE A 34 -9.83 4.51 -1.62
C PHE A 34 -10.46 3.17 -2.03
N ALA A 35 -11.28 3.18 -3.07
CA ALA A 35 -11.91 1.96 -3.57
C ALA A 35 -10.85 0.98 -4.10
N HIS A 36 -9.87 1.50 -4.82
CA HIS A 36 -8.78 0.69 -5.37
C HIS A 36 -7.98 0.00 -4.27
N VAL A 37 -7.49 0.76 -3.27
CA VAL A 37 -6.64 0.18 -2.22
C VAL A 37 -7.43 -0.77 -1.33
N THR A 38 -8.73 -0.54 -1.16
CA THR A 38 -9.57 -1.48 -0.43
C THR A 38 -9.67 -2.80 -1.17
N ARG A 39 -9.85 -2.77 -2.49
CA ARG A 39 -9.88 -3.99 -3.31
C ARG A 39 -8.55 -4.72 -3.27
N VAL A 40 -7.44 -4.00 -3.34
CA VAL A 40 -6.10 -4.61 -3.28
C VAL A 40 -5.90 -5.32 -1.94
N ALA A 41 -6.30 -4.68 -0.84
CA ALA A 41 -6.20 -5.30 0.48
C ALA A 41 -7.03 -6.58 0.58
N GLU A 42 -8.26 -6.55 0.08
CA GLU A 42 -9.14 -7.72 0.12
C GLU A 42 -8.65 -8.84 -0.80
N THR A 43 -8.10 -8.50 -1.95
CA THR A 43 -7.50 -9.48 -2.86
C THR A 43 -6.29 -10.14 -2.21
N ALA A 44 -5.42 -9.36 -1.55
CA ALA A 44 -4.27 -9.91 -0.84
C ALA A 44 -4.71 -10.89 0.25
N LYS A 45 -5.75 -10.53 1.00
CA LYS A 45 -6.31 -11.41 2.01
C LYS A 45 -6.75 -12.75 1.39
N TYR A 46 -7.54 -12.68 0.34
CA TYR A 46 -8.05 -13.88 -0.32
C TYR A 46 -6.93 -14.79 -0.80
N ILE A 47 -5.94 -14.22 -1.49
CA ILE A 47 -4.83 -15.00 -2.04
C ILE A 47 -4.02 -15.67 -0.93
N LEU A 48 -3.63 -14.92 0.10
CA LEU A 48 -2.78 -15.46 1.15
C LEU A 48 -3.51 -16.45 2.04
N GLU A 49 -4.79 -16.23 2.32
CA GLU A 49 -5.60 -17.22 3.05
C GLU A 49 -5.72 -18.52 2.26
N THR A 50 -5.96 -18.41 0.97
CA THR A 50 -6.05 -19.58 0.09
C THR A 50 -4.75 -20.38 0.08
N LEU A 51 -3.61 -19.69 0.14
CA LEU A 51 -2.30 -20.33 0.15
C LEU A 51 -1.86 -20.81 1.53
N GLY A 52 -2.66 -20.57 2.56
CA GLY A 52 -2.39 -21.08 3.91
C GLY A 52 -1.45 -20.25 4.75
N TYR A 53 -1.25 -18.97 4.41
CA TYR A 53 -0.41 -18.09 5.21
C TYR A 53 -1.08 -17.79 6.56
N SER A 54 -0.26 -17.43 7.56
CA SER A 54 -0.74 -17.14 8.89
C SER A 54 -1.61 -15.87 8.91
N GLU A 55 -2.46 -15.78 9.91
CA GLU A 55 -3.31 -14.61 10.12
C GLU A 55 -2.50 -13.31 10.19
N HIS A 56 -1.35 -13.37 10.85
CA HIS A 56 -0.46 -12.21 10.97
C HIS A 56 0.09 -11.78 9.61
N GLU A 57 0.53 -12.73 8.80
CA GLU A 57 1.04 -12.44 7.46
C GLU A 57 -0.05 -11.87 6.56
N VAL A 58 -1.26 -12.41 6.66
CA VAL A 58 -2.41 -11.88 5.93
C VAL A 58 -2.67 -10.43 6.33
N GLU A 59 -2.61 -10.14 7.62
CA GLU A 59 -2.85 -8.79 8.12
C GLU A 59 -1.82 -7.80 7.60
N LEU A 60 -0.54 -8.16 7.62
CA LEU A 60 0.52 -7.30 7.08
C LEU A 60 0.36 -7.06 5.58
N ALA A 61 -0.04 -8.09 4.85
CA ALA A 61 -0.27 -7.96 3.41
C ALA A 61 -1.44 -7.02 3.10
N ARG A 62 -2.51 -7.08 3.90
CA ARG A 62 -3.64 -6.18 3.76
C ARG A 62 -3.22 -4.73 4.01
N ILE A 63 -2.42 -4.51 5.05
CA ILE A 63 -1.90 -3.17 5.37
C ILE A 63 -1.04 -2.65 4.22
N ALA A 64 -0.13 -3.46 3.70
CA ALA A 64 0.71 -3.06 2.58
C ALA A 64 -0.14 -2.72 1.34
N GLY A 65 -1.11 -3.55 1.03
CA GLY A 65 -2.00 -3.31 -0.11
C GLY A 65 -2.81 -2.03 0.03
N PHE A 66 -3.30 -1.76 1.23
CA PHE A 66 -4.09 -0.57 1.49
C PHE A 66 -3.25 0.71 1.38
N MET A 67 -1.98 0.65 1.78
CA MET A 67 -1.10 1.82 1.82
C MET A 67 -0.20 1.97 0.58
N HIS A 68 -0.25 1.02 -0.36
CA HIS A 68 0.76 0.99 -1.42
C HIS A 68 0.75 2.21 -2.36
N ASP A 69 -0.38 2.87 -2.52
CA ASP A 69 -0.50 4.04 -3.41
C ASP A 69 -0.46 5.38 -2.67
N ILE A 70 -0.22 5.37 -1.35
CA ILE A 70 -0.25 6.59 -0.56
C ILE A 70 0.79 7.62 -1.02
N GLY A 71 1.87 7.15 -1.65
CA GLY A 71 2.91 8.01 -2.18
C GLY A 71 2.45 8.93 -3.30
N ASN A 72 1.29 8.69 -3.89
CA ASN A 72 0.74 9.57 -4.92
C ASN A 72 0.44 10.97 -4.38
N VAL A 73 0.36 11.15 -3.06
CA VAL A 73 0.22 12.49 -2.47
C VAL A 73 1.49 13.32 -2.66
N VAL A 74 2.63 12.65 -2.83
CA VAL A 74 3.92 13.31 -3.05
C VAL A 74 4.20 13.46 -4.55
N ASN A 75 4.16 12.36 -5.28
CA ASN A 75 4.39 12.36 -6.73
C ASN A 75 3.83 11.09 -7.35
N ARG A 76 3.57 11.14 -8.65
CA ARG A 76 3.12 9.99 -9.40
C ARG A 76 4.29 9.09 -9.80
N VAL A 77 5.39 9.70 -10.22
CA VAL A 77 6.61 8.97 -10.56
C VAL A 77 7.28 8.53 -9.27
N ASP A 78 7.64 7.26 -9.19
CA ASP A 78 8.25 6.67 -8.00
C ASP A 78 7.36 6.71 -6.75
N HIS A 79 6.03 6.74 -6.94
CA HIS A 79 5.10 6.81 -5.80
C HIS A 79 5.24 5.62 -4.85
N SER A 80 5.72 4.47 -5.31
CA SER A 80 5.98 3.32 -4.43
C SER A 80 7.09 3.62 -3.44
N GLN A 81 8.14 4.31 -3.88
CA GLN A 81 9.24 4.69 -2.99
C GLN A 81 8.77 5.72 -1.97
N SER A 82 8.06 6.75 -2.44
CA SER A 82 7.48 7.75 -1.55
C SER A 82 6.49 7.11 -0.58
N GLY A 83 5.69 6.18 -1.07
CA GLY A 83 4.70 5.47 -0.25
C GLY A 83 5.35 4.62 0.84
N ALA A 84 6.46 3.96 0.52
CA ALA A 84 7.18 3.15 1.51
C ALA A 84 7.71 4.04 2.65
N VAL A 85 8.27 5.20 2.33
CA VAL A 85 8.78 6.14 3.33
C VAL A 85 7.64 6.69 4.19
N MET A 86 6.53 7.07 3.57
CA MET A 86 5.35 7.54 4.30
C MET A 86 4.79 6.47 5.23
N ALA A 87 4.70 5.24 4.74
CA ALA A 87 4.20 4.12 5.53
C ALA A 87 5.10 3.85 6.73
N PHE A 88 6.42 3.90 6.53
CA PHE A 88 7.37 3.74 7.63
C PHE A 88 7.07 4.73 8.74
N ARG A 89 6.96 6.03 8.41
CA ARG A 89 6.71 7.05 9.39
C ARG A 89 5.39 6.85 10.13
N ILE A 90 4.34 6.56 9.39
CA ILE A 90 3.01 6.39 9.97
C ILE A 90 2.98 5.18 10.91
N LEU A 91 3.49 4.05 10.45
CA LEU A 91 3.45 2.81 11.21
C LEU A 91 4.36 2.87 12.43
N ASP A 92 5.51 3.53 12.32
CA ASP A 92 6.42 3.75 13.44
C ASP A 92 5.73 4.59 14.51
N LYS A 93 5.07 5.66 14.11
CA LYS A 93 4.33 6.54 15.01
C LYS A 93 3.21 5.80 15.74
N LEU A 94 2.59 4.84 15.06
CA LEU A 94 1.52 4.02 15.63
C LEU A 94 2.04 2.91 16.55
N GLY A 95 3.36 2.69 16.59
CA GLY A 95 3.97 1.70 17.47
C GLY A 95 4.04 0.29 16.90
N MET A 96 3.96 0.14 15.57
CA MET A 96 4.13 -1.18 14.97
C MET A 96 5.56 -1.68 15.19
N PRO A 97 5.75 -2.99 15.50
CA PRO A 97 7.11 -3.53 15.63
C PRO A 97 7.93 -3.36 14.37
N ALA A 98 9.23 -3.08 14.55
CA ALA A 98 10.12 -2.82 13.43
C ALA A 98 10.14 -3.94 12.39
N GLU A 99 10.07 -5.19 12.81
CA GLU A 99 10.06 -6.33 11.90
C GLU A 99 8.84 -6.28 10.97
N ASP A 100 7.68 -5.94 11.53
CA ASP A 100 6.44 -5.82 10.76
C ASP A 100 6.48 -4.62 9.82
N ILE A 101 7.02 -3.49 10.30
CA ILE A 101 7.21 -2.31 9.46
C ILE A 101 8.09 -2.65 8.26
N ALA A 102 9.19 -3.36 8.49
CA ALA A 102 10.10 -3.75 7.43
C ALA A 102 9.37 -4.59 6.37
N THR A 103 8.53 -5.51 6.81
CA THR A 103 7.74 -6.34 5.89
C THR A 103 6.80 -5.48 5.03
N VAL A 104 6.09 -4.57 5.66
CA VAL A 104 5.13 -3.71 4.96
C VAL A 104 5.83 -2.77 3.98
N VAL A 105 6.88 -2.07 4.42
CA VAL A 105 7.55 -1.09 3.56
C VAL A 105 8.28 -1.76 2.39
N THR A 106 8.81 -2.96 2.61
CA THR A 106 9.44 -3.73 1.53
C THR A 106 8.39 -4.09 0.47
N ALA A 107 7.22 -4.54 0.90
CA ALA A 107 6.14 -4.88 -0.04
C ALA A 107 5.70 -3.65 -0.84
N ILE A 108 5.55 -2.50 -0.19
CA ILE A 108 5.15 -1.26 -0.86
C ILE A 108 6.23 -0.81 -1.85
N GLY A 109 7.49 -0.77 -1.39
CA GLY A 109 8.58 -0.29 -2.22
C GLY A 109 8.81 -1.14 -3.45
N ARG A 110 8.45 -2.42 -3.40
CA ARG A 110 8.59 -3.34 -4.54
C ARG A 110 7.37 -3.39 -5.44
N ALA A 111 6.30 -2.68 -5.11
CA ALA A 111 5.07 -2.74 -5.89
C ALA A 111 5.26 -2.36 -7.35
N GLU A 112 6.16 -1.42 -7.65
CA GLU A 112 6.50 -1.02 -9.01
C GLU A 112 7.74 -1.72 -9.55
N LEU A 113 8.49 -2.42 -8.67
CA LEU A 113 9.73 -3.07 -9.06
C LEU A 113 9.41 -4.47 -9.54
N GLN A 114 9.12 -4.58 -10.80
CA GLN A 114 8.95 -5.89 -11.39
C GLN A 114 10.29 -6.35 -11.95
N PRO A 115 10.47 -7.67 -12.03
CA PRO A 115 11.66 -8.19 -12.70
C PRO A 115 11.81 -7.53 -14.07
N ALA A 116 13.03 -7.14 -14.43
CA ALA A 116 13.28 -6.48 -15.70
C ALA A 116 12.72 -7.27 -16.89
N SER A 117 12.83 -8.60 -16.82
CA SER A 117 12.28 -9.48 -17.85
C SER A 117 10.77 -9.34 -17.99
N ALA A 118 10.05 -9.27 -16.86
CA ALA A 118 8.60 -9.14 -16.88
C ALA A 118 8.18 -7.77 -17.44
N ARG A 119 8.90 -6.70 -17.10
CA ARG A 119 8.61 -5.38 -17.63
C ARG A 119 8.87 -5.31 -19.14
N LYS A 120 9.96 -5.92 -19.60
CA LYS A 120 10.24 -5.98 -21.04
C LYS A 120 9.16 -6.75 -21.79
N ASN A 121 8.71 -7.85 -21.24
CA ASN A 121 7.65 -8.65 -21.84
C ASN A 121 6.34 -7.88 -21.97
N ARG A 122 6.02 -7.06 -21.00
CA ARG A 122 4.82 -6.24 -21.06
C ARG A 122 4.89 -5.17 -22.10
N LYS A 123 6.05 -4.63 -22.38
CA LYS A 123 6.23 -3.60 -23.39
C LYS A 123 6.16 -4.14 -24.80
N ARG A 124 6.31 -5.43 -24.95
CA ARG A 124 6.26 -6.09 -26.25
C ARG A 124 4.87 -6.57 -26.57
#